data_f29ebc487f21ed72f70724dd89d2abec
#
_entry.id   f29ebc487f21ed72f70724dd89d2abec
#
_cell.length_a   1.000
_cell.length_b   1.000
_cell.length_c   1.000
_cell.angle_alpha   90.00
_cell.angle_beta   90.00
_cell.angle_gamma   90.00
#
_symmetry.space_group_name_H-M   'P 1'
#
loop_
_entity.id
_entity.type
_entity.pdbx_description
1 polymer ?
#
loop_
_entity_poly.entity_id
_entity_poly.type
_entity_poly.pdbx_seq_one_letter_code
_entity_poly.pdbx_strand_id
1 'polypeptide(L)'
;MQTIFPLLRYDDARAAVRSLCETFGFVELFSVPESGPIVRHAQLRLGTNVVMLGSVRPDEAMASPRTLGAATQALCVYVEDLDAHFERARAAGAEITSPIQATDFGAREYHARDLEGHPWTFGTYRPEVRG
;
A
#
# COMPACT_ATOMS: atom_id res chain seq x y z
N MET A 1 -9.65 6.74 15.57
CA MET A 1 -10.01 7.45 14.31
C MET A 1 -8.75 7.78 13.53
N GLN A 2 -8.74 7.44 12.26
CA GLN A 2 -7.62 7.78 11.40
C GLN A 2 -7.63 9.27 11.06
N THR A 3 -6.52 9.94 11.22
CA THR A 3 -6.41 11.38 10.92
C THR A 3 -5.29 11.70 9.93
N ILE A 4 -4.40 10.75 9.67
CA ILE A 4 -3.35 10.87 8.67
C ILE A 4 -3.66 9.88 7.56
N PHE A 5 -3.75 10.37 6.33
CA PHE A 5 -4.10 9.55 5.18
C PHE A 5 -2.96 9.55 4.18
N PRO A 6 -2.38 8.38 3.88
CA PRO A 6 -1.40 8.30 2.81
C PRO A 6 -2.01 8.72 1.49
N LEU A 7 -1.23 9.41 0.66
CA LEU A 7 -1.60 9.76 -0.70
C LEU A 7 -0.45 9.32 -1.60
N LEU A 8 -0.72 8.34 -2.46
CA LEU A 8 0.30 7.72 -3.30
C LEU A 8 0.06 8.08 -4.76
N ARG A 9 1.13 8.27 -5.51
CA ARG A 9 1.06 8.57 -6.94
C ARG A 9 1.56 7.37 -7.75
N TYR A 10 0.85 7.10 -8.84
CA TYR A 10 1.15 5.98 -9.72
C TYR A 10 1.11 6.43 -11.18
N ASP A 11 2.01 5.86 -11.99
CA ASP A 11 1.97 6.06 -13.43
C ASP A 11 0.71 5.45 -14.03
N ASP A 12 0.35 4.24 -13.56
CA ASP A 12 -0.91 3.57 -13.94
C ASP A 12 -1.73 3.33 -12.68
N ALA A 13 -2.42 4.36 -12.21
CA ALA A 13 -3.19 4.28 -10.99
C ALA A 13 -4.34 3.28 -11.07
N ARG A 14 -4.94 3.11 -12.25
CA ARG A 14 -6.04 2.14 -12.42
C ARG A 14 -5.56 0.72 -12.17
N ALA A 15 -4.41 0.36 -12.72
CA ALA A 15 -3.79 -0.94 -12.49
C ALA A 15 -3.36 -1.10 -11.03
N ALA A 16 -2.87 -0.02 -10.41
CA ALA A 16 -2.46 -0.05 -9.01
C ALA A 16 -3.64 -0.33 -8.08
N VAL A 17 -4.81 0.27 -8.33
CA VAL A 17 -6.01 -0.03 -7.55
C VAL A 17 -6.33 -1.52 -7.59
N ARG A 18 -6.35 -2.12 -8.78
CA ARG A 18 -6.64 -3.55 -8.92
C ARG A 18 -5.61 -4.40 -8.19
N SER A 19 -4.33 -4.08 -8.37
CA SER A 19 -3.24 -4.85 -7.77
C SER A 19 -3.26 -4.78 -6.25
N LEU A 20 -3.48 -3.61 -5.67
CA LEU A 20 -3.56 -3.46 -4.22
C LEU A 20 -4.73 -4.27 -3.64
N CYS A 21 -5.86 -4.29 -4.33
CA CYS A 21 -7.01 -5.08 -3.90
C CYS A 21 -6.71 -6.58 -3.97
N GLU A 22 -6.12 -7.02 -5.06
CA GLU A 22 -5.84 -8.45 -5.28
C GLU A 22 -4.74 -8.98 -4.37
N THR A 23 -3.66 -8.21 -4.19
CA THR A 23 -2.49 -8.69 -3.45
C THR A 23 -2.58 -8.46 -1.96
N PHE A 24 -3.04 -7.28 -1.52
CA PHE A 24 -2.96 -6.90 -0.11
C PHE A 24 -4.32 -6.83 0.57
N GLY A 25 -5.40 -7.15 -0.16
CA GLY A 25 -6.72 -7.24 0.45
C GLY A 25 -7.42 -5.92 0.66
N PHE A 26 -6.97 -4.85 -0.01
CA PHE A 26 -7.71 -3.58 0.02
C PHE A 26 -9.06 -3.72 -0.68
N VAL A 27 -9.97 -2.85 -0.33
CA VAL A 27 -11.29 -2.75 -0.96
C VAL A 27 -11.43 -1.34 -1.51
N GLU A 28 -11.75 -1.22 -2.79
CA GLU A 28 -11.95 0.08 -3.41
C GLU A 28 -13.25 0.70 -2.89
N LEU A 29 -13.16 1.95 -2.39
CA LEU A 29 -14.33 2.71 -1.98
C LEU A 29 -14.92 3.47 -3.17
N PHE A 30 -14.07 4.18 -3.90
CA PHE A 30 -14.46 4.85 -5.14
C PHE A 30 -13.23 5.33 -5.91
N SER A 31 -13.43 5.63 -7.19
CA SER A 31 -12.43 6.27 -8.04
C SER A 31 -13.08 7.37 -8.86
N VAL A 32 -12.36 8.46 -9.13
CA VAL A 32 -12.84 9.59 -9.92
C VAL A 32 -11.81 9.87 -11.02
N PRO A 33 -12.18 9.76 -12.29
CA PRO A 33 -13.42 9.19 -12.82
C PRO A 33 -13.49 7.69 -12.60
N GLU A 34 -14.67 7.10 -12.79
CA GLU A 34 -14.87 5.67 -12.55
C GLU A 34 -14.15 4.78 -13.56
N SER A 35 -13.82 5.32 -14.71
CA SER A 35 -13.14 4.58 -15.78
C SER A 35 -12.17 5.49 -16.52
N GLY A 36 -11.34 4.87 -17.36
CA GLY A 36 -10.33 5.58 -18.13
C GLY A 36 -8.95 5.46 -17.52
N PRO A 37 -7.91 5.86 -18.26
CA PRO A 37 -6.53 5.64 -17.82
C PRO A 37 -6.07 6.59 -16.71
N ILE A 38 -6.64 7.79 -16.63
CA ILE A 38 -6.24 8.78 -15.63
C ILE A 38 -7.19 8.72 -14.44
N VAL A 39 -6.64 8.51 -13.26
CA VAL A 39 -7.38 8.54 -11.99
C VAL A 39 -6.98 9.81 -11.27
N ARG A 40 -7.93 10.74 -11.10
CA ARG A 40 -7.66 11.97 -10.35
C ARG A 40 -7.59 11.68 -8.86
N HIS A 41 -8.42 10.78 -8.37
CA HIS A 41 -8.47 10.43 -6.96
C HIS A 41 -9.15 9.09 -6.79
N ALA A 42 -8.58 8.24 -5.96
CA ALA A 42 -9.19 6.98 -5.53
C ALA A 42 -8.96 6.78 -4.05
N GLN A 43 -9.88 6.08 -3.42
CA GLN A 43 -9.75 5.71 -2.02
C GLN A 43 -9.96 4.21 -1.86
N LEU A 44 -9.06 3.59 -1.13
CA LEU A 44 -9.13 2.17 -0.79
C LEU A 44 -9.13 2.04 0.73
N ARG A 45 -9.84 1.05 1.24
CA ARG A 45 -9.78 0.75 2.67
C ARG A 45 -9.14 -0.59 2.95
N LEU A 46 -8.50 -0.68 4.10
CA LEU A 46 -8.10 -1.94 4.71
C LEU A 46 -8.59 -1.90 6.14
N GLY A 47 -9.57 -2.74 6.47
CA GLY A 47 -10.29 -2.59 7.72
C GLY A 47 -10.99 -1.23 7.77
N THR A 48 -10.68 -0.43 8.79
CA THR A 48 -11.23 0.91 8.96
C THR A 48 -10.28 2.03 8.50
N ASN A 49 -9.12 1.66 7.97
CA ASN A 49 -8.13 2.65 7.51
C ASN A 49 -8.24 2.86 6.01
N VAL A 50 -7.94 4.08 5.59
CA VAL A 50 -8.07 4.50 4.20
C VAL A 50 -6.72 4.98 3.68
N VAL A 51 -6.38 4.54 2.47
CA VAL A 51 -5.31 5.13 1.69
C VAL A 51 -5.90 5.78 0.47
N MET A 52 -5.29 6.89 0.04
CA MET A 52 -5.70 7.62 -1.14
C MET A 52 -4.64 7.47 -2.21
N LEU A 53 -5.05 7.49 -3.48
CA LEU A 53 -4.09 7.44 -4.56
C LEU A 53 -4.63 8.11 -5.81
N GLY A 54 -3.74 8.39 -6.71
CA GLY A 54 -4.09 8.96 -8.01
C GLY A 54 -2.94 8.88 -8.97
N SER A 55 -3.24 9.24 -10.23
CA SER A 55 -2.23 9.29 -11.28
C SER A 55 -1.22 10.39 -11.01
N VAL A 56 0.04 10.18 -11.43
CA VAL A 56 1.07 11.19 -11.38
C VAL A 56 0.64 12.40 -12.18
N ARG A 57 0.95 13.59 -11.67
CA ARG A 57 0.71 14.87 -12.34
C ARG A 57 2.04 15.55 -12.57
N PRO A 58 2.37 15.93 -13.81
CA PRO A 58 3.69 16.49 -14.11
C PRO A 58 4.03 17.76 -13.34
N ASP A 59 3.03 18.52 -12.91
CA ASP A 59 3.21 19.82 -12.26
C ASP A 59 3.31 19.74 -10.74
N GLU A 60 3.22 18.55 -10.12
CA GLU A 60 3.17 18.43 -8.67
C GLU A 60 4.50 18.05 -8.01
N ALA A 61 5.54 17.80 -8.78
CA ALA A 61 6.84 17.35 -8.25
C ALA A 61 6.72 16.05 -7.42
N MET A 62 5.74 15.21 -7.75
CA MET A 62 5.56 13.89 -7.15
C MET A 62 5.62 12.85 -8.28
N ALA A 63 6.37 11.79 -8.06
CA ALA A 63 6.59 10.77 -9.07
C ALA A 63 6.29 9.39 -8.50
N SER A 64 6.06 8.43 -9.39
CA SER A 64 6.00 7.02 -9.03
C SER A 64 7.41 6.50 -8.77
N PRO A 65 7.60 5.61 -7.78
CA PRO A 65 8.89 4.94 -7.59
C PRO A 65 9.40 4.24 -8.85
N ARG A 66 8.49 3.73 -9.70
CA ARG A 66 8.88 3.10 -10.97
C ARG A 66 9.68 4.05 -11.85
N THR A 67 9.23 5.30 -11.97
CA THR A 67 9.89 6.31 -12.80
C THR A 67 11.08 6.92 -12.07
N LEU A 68 10.95 7.15 -10.76
CA LEU A 68 12.01 7.76 -9.96
C LEU A 68 13.20 6.82 -9.75
N GLY A 69 12.96 5.52 -9.74
CA GLY A 69 13.98 4.52 -9.42
C GLY A 69 14.26 4.36 -7.94
N ALA A 70 13.47 4.99 -7.08
CA ALA A 70 13.61 4.91 -5.63
C ALA A 70 12.30 5.34 -4.97
N ALA A 71 12.12 4.97 -3.72
CA ALA A 71 11.02 5.46 -2.88
C ALA A 71 11.61 6.23 -1.71
N THR A 72 10.86 7.21 -1.21
CA THR A 72 11.31 8.06 -0.09
C THR A 72 10.62 7.72 1.22
N GLN A 73 9.66 6.83 1.20
CA GLN A 73 8.93 6.40 2.40
C GLN A 73 8.37 5.00 2.21
N ALA A 74 7.98 4.39 3.32
CA ALA A 74 7.30 3.11 3.34
C ALA A 74 6.02 3.25 4.17
N LEU A 75 5.04 2.42 3.89
CA LEU A 75 3.85 2.33 4.72
C LEU A 75 3.92 1.06 5.55
N CYS A 76 3.72 1.22 6.85
CA CYS A 76 3.67 0.11 7.79
C CYS A 76 2.22 -0.12 8.19
N VAL A 77 1.75 -1.33 7.99
CA VAL A 77 0.35 -1.69 8.18
C VAL A 77 0.26 -2.78 9.24
N TYR A 78 -0.54 -2.55 10.26
CA TYR A 78 -0.86 -3.60 11.21
C TYR A 78 -1.89 -4.54 10.58
N VAL A 79 -1.62 -5.85 10.65
CA VAL A 79 -2.58 -6.88 10.23
C VAL A 79 -2.70 -7.91 11.35
N GLU A 80 -3.94 -8.27 11.65
CA GLU A 80 -4.22 -9.18 12.76
C GLU A 80 -3.79 -10.61 12.44
N ASP A 81 -4.10 -11.10 11.24
CA ASP A 81 -3.70 -12.42 10.78
C ASP A 81 -2.61 -12.28 9.72
N LEU A 82 -1.38 -12.12 10.19
CA LEU A 82 -0.24 -11.89 9.30
C LEU A 82 0.02 -13.06 8.36
N ASP A 83 -0.11 -14.31 8.86
CA ASP A 83 0.16 -15.48 8.05
C ASP A 83 -0.82 -15.58 6.88
N ALA A 84 -2.10 -15.33 7.12
CA ALA A 84 -3.11 -15.34 6.05
C ALA A 84 -2.88 -14.20 5.06
N HIS A 85 -2.52 -13.01 5.55
CA HIS A 85 -2.23 -11.86 4.69
C HIS A 85 -1.04 -12.13 3.77
N PHE A 86 0.04 -12.68 4.34
CA PHE A 86 1.22 -13.03 3.58
C PHE A 86 0.90 -14.08 2.50
N GLU A 87 0.17 -15.13 2.84
CA GLU A 87 -0.18 -16.19 1.91
C GLU A 87 -1.02 -15.67 0.75
N ARG A 88 -1.97 -14.78 1.04
CA ARG A 88 -2.78 -14.13 0.01
C ARG A 88 -1.90 -13.31 -0.94
N ALA A 89 -1.02 -12.48 -0.37
CA ALA A 89 -0.15 -11.62 -1.18
C ALA A 89 0.76 -12.47 -2.08
N ARG A 90 1.37 -13.49 -1.51
CA ARG A 90 2.26 -14.40 -2.23
C ARG A 90 1.51 -15.10 -3.36
N ALA A 91 0.34 -15.66 -3.06
CA ALA A 91 -0.45 -16.40 -4.05
C ALA A 91 -0.93 -15.51 -5.19
N ALA A 92 -1.19 -14.23 -4.92
CA ALA A 92 -1.62 -13.25 -5.92
C ALA A 92 -0.44 -12.66 -6.72
N GLY A 93 0.79 -13.08 -6.45
CA GLY A 93 1.96 -12.65 -7.21
C GLY A 93 2.60 -11.36 -6.74
N ALA A 94 2.37 -10.94 -5.50
CA ALA A 94 3.03 -9.76 -4.96
C ALA A 94 4.54 -9.92 -4.94
N GLU A 95 5.26 -8.82 -5.14
CA GLU A 95 6.71 -8.82 -5.02
C GLU A 95 7.08 -8.79 -3.53
N ILE A 96 7.36 -9.96 -2.97
CA ILE A 96 7.79 -10.11 -1.58
C ILE A 96 9.29 -9.83 -1.52
N THR A 97 9.69 -8.78 -0.83
CA THR A 97 11.10 -8.42 -0.70
C THR A 97 11.73 -9.04 0.55
N SER A 98 10.93 -9.39 1.55
CA SER A 98 11.38 -10.10 2.73
C SER A 98 10.22 -10.95 3.27
N PRO A 99 10.39 -12.26 3.45
CA PRO A 99 9.34 -13.10 4.00
C PRO A 99 9.09 -12.76 5.47
N ILE A 100 8.11 -13.41 6.08
CA ILE A 100 7.80 -13.18 7.49
C ILE A 100 9.01 -13.48 8.34
N GLN A 101 9.38 -12.52 9.19
CA GLN A 101 10.49 -12.61 10.12
C GLN A 101 10.08 -12.00 11.46
N ALA A 102 10.69 -12.53 12.54
CA ALA A 102 10.54 -11.92 13.85
C ALA A 102 11.39 -10.64 13.91
N THR A 103 10.87 -9.64 14.61
CA THR A 103 11.62 -8.41 14.88
C THR A 103 12.30 -8.50 16.25
N ASP A 104 13.27 -7.59 16.49
CA ASP A 104 13.97 -7.53 17.78
C ASP A 104 13.06 -7.10 18.94
N PHE A 105 11.90 -6.53 18.62
CA PHE A 105 10.98 -6.00 19.64
C PHE A 105 9.71 -6.84 19.81
N GLY A 106 9.75 -8.11 19.41
CA GLY A 106 8.67 -9.05 19.71
C GLY A 106 7.50 -9.06 18.75
N ALA A 107 7.67 -8.50 17.57
CA ALA A 107 6.66 -8.55 16.53
C ALA A 107 7.10 -9.45 15.38
N ARG A 108 6.25 -9.61 14.38
CA ARG A 108 6.55 -10.32 13.13
C ARG A 108 6.13 -9.43 11.98
N GLU A 109 6.86 -9.48 10.88
CA GLU A 109 6.54 -8.64 9.72
C GLU A 109 7.06 -9.26 8.43
N TYR A 110 6.47 -8.86 7.31
CA TYR A 110 7.04 -9.11 5.98
C TYR A 110 7.03 -7.81 5.18
N HIS A 111 7.88 -7.77 4.15
CA HIS A 111 8.03 -6.59 3.30
C HIS A 111 7.67 -6.95 1.87
N ALA A 112 7.06 -6.00 1.19
CA ALA A 112 6.67 -6.16 -0.20
C ALA A 112 6.78 -4.82 -0.93
N ARG A 113 6.84 -4.88 -2.25
CA ARG A 113 6.64 -3.70 -3.10
C ARG A 113 5.35 -3.88 -3.86
N ASP A 114 4.63 -2.77 -4.04
CA ASP A 114 3.44 -2.83 -4.88
C ASP A 114 3.82 -2.77 -6.36
N LEU A 115 2.81 -2.69 -7.22
CA LEU A 115 2.98 -2.77 -8.68
C LEU A 115 4.00 -1.78 -9.23
N GLU A 116 4.17 -0.62 -8.58
CA GLU A 116 5.08 0.41 -9.06
C GLU A 116 6.24 0.70 -8.12
N GLY A 117 6.42 -0.14 -7.12
CA GLY A 117 7.59 -0.07 -6.26
C GLY A 117 7.44 0.71 -4.97
N HIS A 118 6.24 1.16 -4.62
CA HIS A 118 6.02 1.68 -3.27
C HIS A 118 6.25 0.55 -2.26
N PRO A 119 7.08 0.79 -1.23
CA PRO A 119 7.37 -0.26 -0.25
C PRO A 119 6.29 -0.31 0.84
N TRP A 120 5.91 -1.53 1.20
CA TRP A 120 4.93 -1.81 2.24
C TRP A 120 5.52 -2.80 3.23
N THR A 121 5.27 -2.56 4.51
CA THR A 121 5.55 -3.51 5.59
C THR A 121 4.24 -3.89 6.24
N PHE A 122 3.95 -5.18 6.28
CA PHE A 122 2.77 -5.71 6.97
C PHE A 122 3.24 -6.47 8.18
N GLY A 123 2.68 -6.18 9.35
CA GLY A 123 3.17 -6.78 10.56
C GLY A 123 2.21 -6.71 11.73
N THR A 124 2.67 -7.23 12.84
CA THR A 124 1.90 -7.31 14.08
C THR A 124 2.25 -6.19 15.07
N TYR A 125 3.12 -5.27 14.67
CA TYR A 125 3.46 -4.13 15.50
C TYR A 125 2.45 -3.00 15.34
N ARG A 126 2.04 -2.45 16.48
CA ARG A 126 1.15 -1.28 16.51
C ARG A 126 1.82 -0.19 17.34
N PRO A 127 2.24 0.91 16.71
CA PRO A 127 2.72 2.06 17.49
C PRO A 127 1.63 2.58 18.42
N GLU A 128 2.01 2.94 19.62
CA GLU A 128 1.10 3.46 20.63
C GLU A 128 1.53 4.85 21.07
N VAL A 129 0.55 5.71 21.27
CA VAL A 129 0.79 7.03 21.86
C VAL A 129 0.82 6.85 23.38
N ARG A 130 1.93 7.28 23.99
CA ARG A 130 2.09 7.29 25.43
C ARG A 130 2.16 8.74 25.88
N GLY A 131 1.32 9.08 26.84
CA GLY A 131 1.35 10.44 27.20
C GLY A 131 0.88 10.84 28.52
#